data_9f870686752a53e77a039548ac980d32
#
_entry.id   9f870686752a53e77a039548ac980d32
#
_cell.length_a   1.000
_cell.length_b   1.000
_cell.length_c   1.000
_cell.angle_alpha   90.00
_cell.angle_beta   90.00
_cell.angle_gamma   90.00
#
_symmetry.space_group_name_H-M   'P 1'
#
loop_
_entity.id
_entity.type
_entity.pdbx_description
1 polymer ?
#
loop_
_entity_poly.entity_id
_entity_poly.type
_entity_poly.pdbx_seq_one_letter_code
_entity_poly.pdbx_strand_id
1 'polypeptide(L)'
;ILSSIVSSQVIHAKYGGVVPELASREHEKLLNQIVHKTLKESRVQKQDIDAIAVTSGPGLAGTLLTGVSFAKGMGLGLNIPVIPINHLEAHIFANFLADPTLKYPFVCLLVSGGHTQIWLVKDLFEYTLLGETLDDACGEAFDKGATSAIVHFDLNIGTTKIADLQLRYKGNFQSAPSFQAQLSKEFKEALA
;
A
#
# COMPACT_ATOMS: atom_id res chain seq x y z
N ILE A 1 -7.92 -12.13 -11.76
CA ILE A 1 -6.44 -12.25 -11.62
C ILE A 1 -6.07 -13.66 -12.08
N LEU A 2 -5.19 -13.76 -13.09
CA LEU A 2 -4.75 -15.07 -13.64
C LEU A 2 -3.56 -15.64 -12.86
N SER A 3 -2.65 -14.78 -12.38
CA SER A 3 -1.52 -15.16 -11.53
C SER A 3 -1.11 -13.99 -10.65
N SER A 4 -0.60 -14.27 -9.45
CA SER A 4 -0.06 -13.26 -8.52
C SER A 4 1.15 -13.84 -7.80
N ILE A 5 2.32 -13.27 -8.06
CA ILE A 5 3.58 -13.69 -7.46
C ILE A 5 4.06 -12.64 -6.48
N VAL A 6 4.26 -13.04 -5.25
CA VAL A 6 4.82 -12.20 -4.18
C VAL A 6 6.19 -12.75 -3.79
N SER A 7 7.18 -11.88 -3.72
CA SER A 7 8.52 -12.20 -3.23
C SER A 7 8.87 -11.27 -2.07
N SER A 8 9.01 -11.84 -0.88
CA SER A 8 9.41 -11.09 0.32
C SER A 8 10.93 -10.99 0.40
N GLN A 9 11.43 -9.78 0.62
CA GLN A 9 12.86 -9.52 0.76
C GLN A 9 13.32 -9.72 2.21
N VAL A 10 13.63 -10.96 2.57
CA VAL A 10 14.04 -11.35 3.95
C VAL A 10 15.33 -10.66 4.40
N ILE A 11 16.14 -10.15 3.46
CA ILE A 11 17.43 -9.51 3.76
C ILE A 11 17.30 -8.33 4.74
N HIS A 12 16.15 -7.64 4.72
CA HIS A 12 15.91 -6.47 5.57
C HIS A 12 15.75 -6.80 7.05
N ALA A 13 15.36 -8.03 7.39
CA ALA A 13 15.20 -8.47 8.78
C ALA A 13 16.48 -8.31 9.63
N LYS A 14 17.64 -8.37 9.00
CA LYS A 14 18.94 -8.19 9.67
C LYS A 14 19.22 -6.73 10.07
N TYR A 15 18.48 -5.78 9.51
CA TYR A 15 18.71 -4.35 9.69
C TYR A 15 17.59 -3.67 10.50
N GLY A 16 16.62 -4.45 11.00
CA GLY A 16 15.51 -3.92 11.78
C GLY A 16 14.49 -3.10 10.99
N GLY A 17 14.57 -3.11 9.64
CA GLY A 17 13.67 -2.36 8.77
C GLY A 17 14.17 -2.31 7.32
N VAL A 18 13.43 -1.65 6.44
CA VAL A 18 13.77 -1.57 5.02
C VAL A 18 14.99 -0.68 4.81
N VAL A 19 16.00 -1.23 4.12
CA VAL A 19 17.17 -0.49 3.63
C VAL A 19 16.94 -0.17 2.15
N PRO A 20 16.73 1.11 1.77
CA PRO A 20 16.27 1.49 0.42
C PRO A 20 17.18 1.00 -0.71
N GLU A 21 18.51 1.09 -0.52
CA GLU A 21 19.46 0.64 -1.54
C GLU A 21 19.45 -0.87 -1.73
N LEU A 22 19.40 -1.63 -0.63
CA LEU A 22 19.29 -3.09 -0.71
C LEU A 22 17.97 -3.50 -1.37
N ALA A 23 16.88 -2.80 -1.06
CA ALA A 23 15.59 -3.04 -1.69
C ALA A 23 15.66 -2.87 -3.22
N SER A 24 16.30 -1.80 -3.70
CA SER A 24 16.47 -1.54 -5.13
C SER A 24 17.26 -2.65 -5.83
N ARG A 25 18.38 -3.07 -5.23
CA ARG A 25 19.25 -4.14 -5.77
C ARG A 25 18.53 -5.50 -5.80
N GLU A 26 17.74 -5.80 -4.79
CA GLU A 26 16.94 -7.03 -4.78
C GLU A 26 15.82 -6.99 -5.82
N HIS A 27 15.17 -5.85 -6.02
CA HIS A 27 14.21 -5.67 -7.12
C HIS A 27 14.86 -5.94 -8.47
N GLU A 28 16.04 -5.37 -8.73
CA GLU A 28 16.76 -5.57 -9.98
C GLU A 28 17.06 -7.06 -10.25
N LYS A 29 17.50 -7.80 -9.23
CA LYS A 29 17.83 -9.23 -9.35
C LYS A 29 16.60 -10.11 -9.60
N LEU A 30 15.49 -9.81 -8.92
CA LEU A 30 14.33 -10.70 -8.85
C LEU A 30 13.27 -10.40 -9.91
N LEU A 31 13.15 -9.15 -10.36
CA LEU A 31 12.02 -8.70 -11.17
C LEU A 31 11.82 -9.52 -12.44
N ASN A 32 12.90 -9.77 -13.20
CA ASN A 32 12.82 -10.58 -14.42
C ASN A 32 12.33 -12.01 -14.14
N GLN A 33 12.81 -12.63 -13.05
CA GLN A 33 12.42 -13.98 -12.67
C GLN A 33 10.95 -14.03 -12.26
N ILE A 34 10.49 -13.03 -11.48
CA ILE A 34 9.11 -12.91 -11.04
C ILE A 34 8.18 -12.75 -12.24
N VAL A 35 8.50 -11.86 -13.17
CA VAL A 35 7.71 -11.66 -14.41
C VAL A 35 7.62 -12.94 -15.23
N HIS A 36 8.74 -13.62 -15.43
CA HIS A 36 8.76 -14.92 -16.12
C HIS A 36 7.89 -15.97 -15.44
N LYS A 37 7.97 -16.07 -14.11
CA LYS A 37 7.18 -17.00 -13.32
C LYS A 37 5.69 -16.67 -13.43
N THR A 38 5.33 -15.39 -13.32
CA THR A 38 3.94 -14.91 -13.42
C THR A 38 3.34 -15.29 -14.78
N LEU A 39 4.03 -15.03 -15.87
CA LEU A 39 3.60 -15.38 -17.23
C LEU A 39 3.43 -16.89 -17.40
N LYS A 40 4.38 -17.66 -16.89
CA LYS A 40 4.31 -19.13 -16.95
C LYS A 40 3.11 -19.67 -16.18
N GLU A 41 2.86 -19.20 -14.97
CA GLU A 41 1.74 -19.63 -14.13
C GLU A 41 0.39 -19.22 -14.72
N SER A 42 0.29 -18.00 -15.27
CA SER A 42 -0.92 -17.51 -15.93
C SER A 42 -1.18 -18.17 -17.30
N ARG A 43 -0.19 -18.86 -17.87
CA ARG A 43 -0.21 -19.40 -19.24
C ARG A 43 -0.41 -18.35 -20.33
N VAL A 44 -0.01 -17.09 -20.03
CA VAL A 44 -0.07 -15.95 -20.97
C VAL A 44 1.26 -15.82 -21.67
N GLN A 45 1.25 -15.62 -22.98
CA GLN A 45 2.46 -15.30 -23.74
C GLN A 45 2.76 -13.80 -23.67
N LYS A 46 4.02 -13.42 -23.83
CA LYS A 46 4.40 -12.00 -23.80
C LYS A 46 3.67 -11.18 -24.86
N GLN A 47 3.36 -11.80 -25.99
CA GLN A 47 2.68 -11.19 -27.13
C GLN A 47 1.19 -10.95 -26.90
N ASP A 48 0.61 -11.61 -25.88
CA ASP A 48 -0.80 -11.48 -25.51
C ASP A 48 -1.01 -10.35 -24.49
N ILE A 49 0.05 -9.60 -24.15
CA ILE A 49 -0.02 -8.47 -23.19
C ILE A 49 -0.35 -7.20 -23.96
N ASP A 50 -1.44 -6.55 -23.60
CA ASP A 50 -1.89 -5.30 -24.22
C ASP A 50 -1.28 -4.04 -23.58
N ALA A 51 -0.95 -4.09 -22.29
CA ALA A 51 -0.38 -2.98 -21.53
C ALA A 51 0.37 -3.47 -20.30
N ILE A 52 1.25 -2.61 -19.77
CA ILE A 52 1.96 -2.84 -18.50
C ILE A 52 1.60 -1.73 -17.54
N ALA A 53 1.00 -2.08 -16.39
CA ALA A 53 0.81 -1.14 -15.29
C ALA A 53 1.97 -1.26 -14.31
N VAL A 54 2.52 -0.12 -13.88
CA VAL A 54 3.64 -0.09 -12.93
C VAL A 54 3.48 1.06 -11.94
N THR A 55 3.72 0.77 -10.65
CA THR A 55 3.74 1.80 -9.62
C THR A 55 4.86 2.81 -9.90
N SER A 56 4.47 4.09 -10.07
CA SER A 56 5.38 5.20 -10.36
C SER A 56 5.63 6.13 -9.17
N GLY A 57 4.84 6.03 -8.12
CA GLY A 57 4.92 6.81 -6.88
C GLY A 57 3.60 6.81 -6.11
N PRO A 58 3.63 7.32 -4.85
CA PRO A 58 4.82 7.53 -4.02
C PRO A 58 5.49 6.22 -3.58
N GLY A 59 6.76 6.31 -3.13
CA GLY A 59 7.55 5.19 -2.64
C GLY A 59 9.05 5.44 -2.69
N LEU A 60 9.85 4.43 -2.38
CA LEU A 60 11.31 4.53 -2.40
C LEU A 60 11.83 4.75 -3.83
N ALA A 61 12.49 5.87 -4.06
CA ALA A 61 12.90 6.31 -5.40
C ALA A 61 13.68 5.25 -6.19
N GLY A 62 14.63 4.55 -5.56
CA GLY A 62 15.42 3.51 -6.21
C GLY A 62 14.60 2.30 -6.63
N THR A 63 13.67 1.83 -5.79
CA THR A 63 12.79 0.70 -6.12
C THR A 63 11.79 1.06 -7.21
N LEU A 64 11.22 2.28 -7.14
CA LEU A 64 10.33 2.81 -8.18
C LEU A 64 11.07 2.92 -9.52
N LEU A 65 12.30 3.47 -9.51
CA LEU A 65 13.12 3.59 -10.71
C LEU A 65 13.38 2.22 -11.35
N THR A 66 13.72 1.20 -10.55
CA THR A 66 13.94 -0.17 -11.05
C THR A 66 12.68 -0.71 -11.72
N GLY A 67 11.52 -0.62 -11.06
CA GLY A 67 10.24 -1.09 -11.60
C GLY A 67 9.83 -0.36 -12.89
N VAL A 68 9.88 0.96 -12.86
CA VAL A 68 9.51 1.80 -14.03
C VAL A 68 10.45 1.59 -15.22
N SER A 69 11.76 1.47 -14.97
CA SER A 69 12.73 1.22 -16.04
C SER A 69 12.52 -0.15 -16.68
N PHE A 70 12.27 -1.18 -15.87
CA PHE A 70 11.94 -2.51 -16.38
C PHE A 70 10.66 -2.49 -17.21
N ALA A 71 9.58 -1.88 -16.69
CA ALA A 71 8.30 -1.79 -17.40
C ALA A 71 8.44 -1.05 -18.73
N LYS A 72 9.18 0.08 -18.75
CA LYS A 72 9.46 0.82 -19.98
C LYS A 72 10.27 0.01 -20.99
N GLY A 73 11.30 -0.70 -20.53
CA GLY A 73 12.10 -1.58 -21.39
C GLY A 73 11.25 -2.70 -22.01
N MET A 74 10.41 -3.33 -21.21
CA MET A 74 9.50 -4.36 -21.67
C MET A 74 8.42 -3.80 -22.62
N GLY A 75 7.83 -2.65 -22.28
CA GLY A 75 6.82 -1.98 -23.12
C GLY A 75 7.39 -1.58 -24.48
N LEU A 76 8.62 -1.04 -24.50
CA LEU A 76 9.32 -0.72 -25.73
C LEU A 76 9.59 -1.99 -26.58
N GLY A 77 10.06 -3.05 -25.93
CA GLY A 77 10.36 -4.32 -26.63
C GLY A 77 9.14 -5.03 -27.19
N LEU A 78 7.97 -4.87 -26.59
CA LEU A 78 6.70 -5.44 -27.03
C LEU A 78 5.85 -4.46 -27.86
N ASN A 79 6.26 -3.20 -27.96
CA ASN A 79 5.51 -2.11 -28.58
C ASN A 79 4.10 -1.93 -27.99
N ILE A 80 4.01 -1.93 -26.65
CA ILE A 80 2.77 -1.77 -25.89
C ILE A 80 2.88 -0.61 -24.89
N PRO A 81 1.77 0.02 -24.49
CA PRO A 81 1.78 1.13 -23.55
C PRO A 81 2.21 0.71 -22.13
N VAL A 82 2.88 1.63 -21.43
CA VAL A 82 3.20 1.54 -20.01
C VAL A 82 2.37 2.57 -19.27
N ILE A 83 1.57 2.12 -18.33
CA ILE A 83 0.62 2.93 -17.56
C ILE A 83 1.21 3.19 -16.17
N PRO A 84 1.52 4.44 -15.81
CA PRO A 84 1.98 4.78 -14.47
C PRO A 84 0.81 4.71 -13.48
N ILE A 85 1.02 4.03 -12.36
CA ILE A 85 0.01 3.87 -11.31
C ILE A 85 0.46 4.61 -10.04
N ASN A 86 -0.44 5.39 -9.46
CA ASN A 86 -0.23 5.97 -8.15
C ASN A 86 -0.46 4.89 -7.08
N HIS A 87 0.52 4.71 -6.18
CA HIS A 87 0.48 3.68 -5.14
C HIS A 87 -0.69 3.84 -4.17
N LEU A 88 -1.02 5.07 -3.77
CA LEU A 88 -2.11 5.34 -2.83
C LEU A 88 -3.48 5.13 -3.48
N GLU A 89 -3.63 5.55 -4.74
CA GLU A 89 -4.83 5.26 -5.52
C GLU A 89 -5.04 3.75 -5.70
N ALA A 90 -3.97 3.00 -5.96
CA ALA A 90 -4.05 1.55 -6.05
C ALA A 90 -4.58 0.91 -4.77
N HIS A 91 -4.21 1.42 -3.59
CA HIS A 91 -4.77 0.97 -2.31
C HIS A 91 -6.26 1.31 -2.18
N ILE A 92 -6.70 2.49 -2.62
CA ILE A 92 -8.13 2.86 -2.62
C ILE A 92 -8.91 1.92 -3.54
N PHE A 93 -8.44 1.72 -4.77
CA PHE A 93 -9.13 0.88 -5.77
C PHE A 93 -9.06 -0.61 -5.46
N ALA A 94 -8.11 -1.08 -4.65
CA ALA A 94 -8.07 -2.47 -4.19
C ALA A 94 -9.34 -2.90 -3.45
N ASN A 95 -10.10 -1.96 -2.86
CA ASN A 95 -11.37 -2.25 -2.20
C ASN A 95 -12.42 -2.83 -3.17
N PHE A 96 -12.42 -2.41 -4.44
CA PHE A 96 -13.32 -2.98 -5.46
C PHE A 96 -12.98 -4.41 -5.85
N LEU A 97 -11.73 -4.85 -5.62
CA LEU A 97 -11.35 -6.26 -5.79
C LEU A 97 -11.85 -7.11 -4.62
N ALA A 98 -11.88 -6.54 -3.42
CA ALA A 98 -12.37 -7.23 -2.23
C ALA A 98 -13.90 -7.25 -2.17
N ASP A 99 -14.55 -6.16 -2.57
CA ASP A 99 -16.01 -6.03 -2.64
C ASP A 99 -16.45 -5.42 -3.98
N PRO A 100 -16.78 -6.27 -4.96
CA PRO A 100 -17.28 -5.81 -6.26
C PRO A 100 -18.63 -5.08 -6.20
N THR A 101 -19.32 -5.12 -5.06
CA THR A 101 -20.60 -4.43 -4.85
C THR A 101 -20.46 -3.02 -4.31
N LEU A 102 -19.23 -2.63 -3.93
CA LEU A 102 -18.92 -1.29 -3.44
C LEU A 102 -19.34 -0.23 -4.46
N LYS A 103 -20.01 0.81 -3.99
CA LYS A 103 -20.49 1.92 -4.82
C LYS A 103 -19.98 3.25 -4.30
N TYR A 104 -19.84 4.19 -5.20
CA TYR A 104 -19.58 5.58 -4.86
C TYR A 104 -20.83 6.28 -4.28
N PRO A 105 -20.68 7.30 -3.42
CA PRO A 105 -19.45 7.67 -2.73
C PRO A 105 -19.16 6.77 -1.53
N PHE A 106 -17.89 6.68 -1.11
CA PHE A 106 -17.48 6.02 0.13
C PHE A 106 -16.28 6.72 0.78
N VAL A 107 -16.07 6.44 2.06
CA VAL A 107 -14.89 6.91 2.80
C VAL A 107 -13.88 5.77 2.88
N CYS A 108 -12.63 6.04 2.51
CA CYS A 108 -11.52 5.09 2.60
C CYS A 108 -10.53 5.55 3.66
N LEU A 109 -10.31 4.72 4.68
CA LEU A 109 -9.19 4.87 5.61
C LEU A 109 -8.00 4.07 5.07
N LEU A 110 -6.97 4.78 4.66
CA LEU A 110 -5.71 4.21 4.20
C LEU A 110 -4.72 4.21 5.35
N VAL A 111 -4.28 3.01 5.76
CA VAL A 111 -3.29 2.81 6.83
C VAL A 111 -2.15 1.95 6.29
N SER A 112 -0.94 2.49 6.32
CA SER A 112 0.26 1.79 5.87
C SER A 112 1.47 2.16 6.72
N GLY A 113 2.64 1.63 6.39
CA GLY A 113 3.90 2.00 7.06
C GLY A 113 4.30 3.45 6.87
N GLY A 114 3.93 4.09 5.75
CA GLY A 114 4.31 5.47 5.44
C GLY A 114 3.15 6.46 5.38
N HIS A 115 1.90 5.99 5.45
CA HIS A 115 0.72 6.85 5.27
C HIS A 115 -0.41 6.43 6.20
N THR A 116 -1.06 7.43 6.80
CA THR A 116 -2.35 7.27 7.49
C THR A 116 -3.24 8.43 7.04
N GLN A 117 -4.22 8.12 6.21
CA GLN A 117 -5.02 9.11 5.51
C GLN A 117 -6.49 8.68 5.43
N ILE A 118 -7.40 9.67 5.45
CA ILE A 118 -8.83 9.48 5.21
C ILE A 118 -9.20 10.17 3.91
N TRP A 119 -9.79 9.40 3.00
CA TRP A 119 -10.19 9.87 1.68
C TRP A 119 -11.70 9.75 1.49
N LEU A 120 -12.33 10.79 0.97
CA LEU A 120 -13.66 10.71 0.40
C LEU A 120 -13.52 10.40 -1.10
N VAL A 121 -14.00 9.25 -1.51
CA VAL A 121 -14.01 8.78 -2.90
C VAL A 121 -15.41 8.99 -3.44
N LYS A 122 -15.57 10.01 -4.30
CA LYS A 122 -16.88 10.42 -4.85
C LYS A 122 -17.23 9.68 -6.14
N ASP A 123 -16.23 9.44 -6.98
CA ASP A 123 -16.33 8.72 -8.24
C ASP A 123 -14.96 8.22 -8.68
N LEU A 124 -14.88 7.54 -9.82
CA LEU A 124 -13.62 7.09 -10.42
C LEU A 124 -12.70 8.30 -10.69
N PHE A 125 -11.51 8.29 -10.11
CA PHE A 125 -10.54 9.40 -10.15
C PHE A 125 -11.01 10.71 -9.51
N GLU A 126 -12.15 10.71 -8.80
CA GLU A 126 -12.62 11.88 -8.05
C GLU A 126 -12.58 11.58 -6.54
N TYR A 127 -11.50 11.98 -5.91
CA TYR A 127 -11.29 11.79 -4.47
C TYR A 127 -10.71 13.02 -3.81
N THR A 128 -11.09 13.22 -2.55
CA THR A 128 -10.68 14.35 -1.72
C THR A 128 -10.04 13.82 -0.44
N LEU A 129 -8.84 14.27 -0.13
CA LEU A 129 -8.20 14.00 1.15
C LEU A 129 -8.97 14.76 2.24
N LEU A 130 -9.55 14.04 3.19
CA LEU A 130 -10.27 14.63 4.32
C LEU A 130 -9.34 14.91 5.49
N GLY A 131 -8.32 14.05 5.66
CA GLY A 131 -7.34 14.21 6.72
C GLY A 131 -6.19 13.22 6.60
N GLU A 132 -5.09 13.55 7.26
CA GLU A 132 -3.91 12.70 7.33
C GLU A 132 -3.23 12.84 8.69
N THR A 133 -2.35 11.89 9.02
CA THR A 133 -1.53 12.01 10.23
C THR A 133 -0.59 13.21 10.13
N LEU A 134 -0.35 13.87 11.26
CA LEU A 134 0.54 15.02 11.36
C LEU A 134 1.97 14.62 11.75
N ASP A 135 2.13 13.40 12.23
CA ASP A 135 3.38 12.85 12.74
C ASP A 135 3.67 11.48 12.08
N ASP A 136 3.91 10.45 12.88
CA ASP A 136 4.16 9.10 12.37
C ASP A 136 2.93 8.50 11.69
N ALA A 137 3.14 7.80 10.60
CA ALA A 137 2.12 6.94 10.04
C ALA A 137 1.79 5.81 11.04
N CYS A 138 0.54 5.36 11.07
CA CYS A 138 0.06 4.34 12.01
C CYS A 138 0.91 3.07 11.97
N GLY A 139 1.31 2.59 10.78
CA GLY A 139 2.18 1.43 10.65
C GLY A 139 3.58 1.68 11.21
N GLU A 140 4.15 2.85 10.98
CA GLU A 140 5.44 3.24 11.56
C GLU A 140 5.36 3.38 13.08
N ALA A 141 4.27 3.98 13.59
CA ALA A 141 4.01 4.06 15.02
C ALA A 141 3.90 2.68 15.67
N PHE A 142 3.30 1.68 14.98
CA PHE A 142 3.28 0.30 15.45
C PHE A 142 4.66 -0.34 15.47
N ASP A 143 5.46 -0.14 14.44
CA ASP A 143 6.82 -0.68 14.37
C ASP A 143 7.70 -0.09 15.48
N LYS A 144 7.62 1.22 15.71
CA LYS A 144 8.31 1.91 16.81
C LYS A 144 7.74 1.50 18.18
N GLY A 145 6.43 1.33 18.28
CA GLY A 145 5.71 0.98 19.50
C GLY A 145 5.78 -0.51 19.86
N ALA A 146 6.30 -1.38 18.97
CA ALA A 146 6.53 -2.79 19.29
C ALA A 146 7.48 -2.97 20.48
N THR A 147 8.26 -1.94 20.82
CA THR A 147 9.14 -1.87 21.99
C THR A 147 8.54 -1.08 23.15
N SER A 148 7.41 -0.39 22.96
CA SER A 148 6.73 0.40 24.01
C SER A 148 5.22 0.16 24.01
N ALA A 149 4.61 0.21 25.19
CA ALA A 149 3.23 -0.24 25.41
C ALA A 149 2.14 0.76 25.01
N ILE A 150 2.49 1.95 24.49
CA ILE A 150 1.54 3.02 24.16
C ILE A 150 1.96 3.66 22.83
N VAL A 151 1.05 3.66 21.84
CA VAL A 151 1.21 4.36 20.57
C VAL A 151 0.22 5.51 20.54
N HIS A 152 0.73 6.73 20.36
CA HIS A 152 -0.08 7.92 20.12
C HIS A 152 0.03 8.33 18.66
N PHE A 153 -1.07 8.66 18.04
CA PHE A 153 -1.09 9.35 16.76
C PHE A 153 -2.29 10.30 16.69
N ASP A 154 -2.05 11.46 16.10
CA ASP A 154 -3.06 12.49 15.89
C ASP A 154 -3.61 12.40 14.46
N LEU A 155 -4.91 12.24 14.33
CA LEU A 155 -5.60 12.33 13.05
C LEU A 155 -6.26 13.71 12.93
N ASN A 156 -5.98 14.41 11.85
CA ASN A 156 -6.59 15.71 11.58
C ASN A 156 -7.60 15.58 10.42
N ILE A 157 -8.88 15.89 10.67
CA ILE A 157 -9.93 15.86 9.66
C ILE A 157 -10.39 17.31 9.44
N GLY A 158 -9.93 17.92 8.36
CA GLY A 158 -10.24 19.31 8.04
C GLY A 158 -9.73 20.28 9.11
N THR A 159 -10.59 21.18 9.62
CA THR A 159 -10.27 22.10 10.72
C THR A 159 -10.56 21.53 12.11
N THR A 160 -11.07 20.31 12.20
CA THR A 160 -11.45 19.66 13.45
C THR A 160 -10.34 18.71 13.88
N LYS A 161 -9.68 18.99 14.98
CA LYS A 161 -8.84 18.00 15.66
C LYS A 161 -9.76 16.92 16.21
N ILE A 162 -9.65 15.71 15.71
CA ILE A 162 -10.14 14.56 16.44
C ILE A 162 -9.15 14.34 17.57
N ALA A 163 -9.59 14.64 18.78
CA ALA A 163 -8.79 14.55 19.99
C ALA A 163 -8.25 13.13 20.15
N ASP A 164 -6.94 13.04 20.42
CA ASP A 164 -6.20 11.90 20.97
C ASP A 164 -6.89 10.52 20.82
N LEU A 165 -6.78 9.92 19.64
CA LEU A 165 -7.11 8.51 19.51
C LEU A 165 -6.02 7.70 20.22
N GLN A 166 -6.22 7.42 21.52
CA GLN A 166 -5.30 6.58 22.28
C GLN A 166 -5.61 5.12 22.01
N LEU A 167 -4.83 4.48 21.15
CA LEU A 167 -4.86 3.04 21.01
C LEU A 167 -4.00 2.39 22.09
N ARG A 168 -4.65 1.83 23.11
CA ARG A 168 -3.98 0.99 24.11
C ARG A 168 -4.06 -0.46 23.67
N TYR A 169 -2.96 -1.03 23.19
CA TYR A 169 -2.88 -2.44 22.91
C TYR A 169 -2.16 -3.19 24.05
N LYS A 170 -2.85 -4.16 24.64
CA LYS A 170 -2.24 -5.15 25.53
C LYS A 170 -2.31 -6.51 24.83
N GLY A 171 -1.25 -6.91 24.11
CA GLY A 171 -1.22 -8.22 23.47
C GLY A 171 -0.08 -8.40 22.49
N ASN A 172 0.10 -9.62 22.01
CA ASN A 172 1.15 -9.97 21.06
C ASN A 172 0.70 -9.63 19.63
N PHE A 173 1.44 -8.80 18.90
CA PHE A 173 1.12 -8.28 17.56
C PHE A 173 0.92 -9.35 16.46
N GLN A 174 1.09 -10.62 16.76
CA GLN A 174 0.93 -11.72 15.81
C GLN A 174 -0.52 -12.09 15.49
N SER A 175 -1.52 -11.45 16.12
CA SER A 175 -2.95 -11.72 15.86
C SER A 175 -3.68 -10.47 15.31
N ALA A 176 -3.35 -10.08 14.10
CA ALA A 176 -3.90 -8.91 13.39
C ALA A 176 -5.45 -8.81 13.22
N PRO A 177 -6.26 -9.90 13.21
CA PRO A 177 -7.71 -9.79 13.01
C PRO A 177 -8.46 -9.04 14.11
N SER A 178 -8.00 -9.11 15.35
CA SER A 178 -8.69 -8.48 16.50
C SER A 178 -8.52 -6.95 16.54
N PHE A 179 -7.41 -6.45 16.01
CA PHE A 179 -7.10 -5.02 15.98
C PHE A 179 -7.97 -4.28 14.95
N GLN A 180 -8.14 -4.84 13.77
CA GLN A 180 -9.00 -4.27 12.72
C GLN A 180 -10.46 -4.16 13.15
N ALA A 181 -10.96 -5.15 13.93
CA ALA A 181 -12.31 -5.12 14.47
C ALA A 181 -12.51 -4.05 15.55
N GLN A 182 -11.50 -3.79 16.37
CA GLN A 182 -11.54 -2.80 17.44
C GLN A 182 -11.43 -1.38 16.88
N LEU A 183 -10.54 -1.14 15.95
CA LEU A 183 -10.42 0.13 15.23
C LEU A 183 -11.73 0.51 14.52
N SER A 184 -12.40 -0.46 13.90
CA SER A 184 -13.67 -0.25 13.20
C SER A 184 -14.82 0.10 14.17
N LYS A 185 -14.79 -0.39 15.41
CA LYS A 185 -15.79 -0.09 16.43
C LYS A 185 -15.60 1.30 17.00
N GLU A 186 -14.38 1.64 17.41
CA GLU A 186 -14.05 2.94 18.01
C GLU A 186 -14.19 4.07 16.97
N PHE A 187 -13.85 3.82 15.69
CA PHE A 187 -14.06 4.77 14.61
C PHE A 187 -15.54 5.06 14.33
N LYS A 188 -16.42 4.05 14.43
CA LYS A 188 -17.87 4.24 14.33
C LYS A 188 -18.44 5.03 15.49
N GLU A 189 -17.92 4.82 16.70
CA GLU A 189 -18.32 5.55 17.91
C GLU A 189 -17.83 7.01 17.89
N ALA A 190 -16.69 7.29 17.24
CA ALA A 190 -16.17 8.65 17.09
C ALA A 190 -16.85 9.46 15.97
N LEU A 191 -17.54 8.81 15.03
CA LEU A 191 -18.27 9.44 13.92
C LEU A 191 -19.78 9.58 14.18
N ALA A 192 -20.30 9.03 15.26
CA ALA A 192 -21.69 9.13 15.69
C ALA A 192 -21.91 10.29 16.65
#